data_11cb1a12eef8078cbe46c713839a92b8
#
_entry.id   11cb1a12eef8078cbe46c713839a92b8
#
_cell.length_a   1.000
_cell.length_b   1.000
_cell.length_c   1.000
_cell.angle_alpha   90.00
_cell.angle_beta   90.00
_cell.angle_gamma   90.00
#
_symmetry.space_group_name_H-M   'P 1'
#
loop_
_entity.id
_entity.type
_entity.pdbx_description
1 polymer ?
#
loop_
_entity_poly.entity_id
_entity_poly.type
_entity_poly.pdbx_seq_one_letter_code
_entity_poly.pdbx_strand_id
1 'polypeptide(L)'
;MEIRDLLTRDITLIVDPYSLKMSPDELLADYGGYIENLIVVAKSSSGRVFYPSQVAPTDEKFPSFFSELVEAAVDIGIKVGAYVNVFADAFFAADPDFQTFTTTGKPLETIVCPNNPNFLQNMAKVIEEVIHYKIQPLFLANLGYASTSFCYCSNCRAEFTEYAELIHDFHIADPTADPNLYEKWIGWRKELMSKAIKTLISGIQKNETDIHVFPTIPVDPELEYTAGTETSLGLDIQTITKASQHLALEVFPWTYILPDPGSTEFNSYIENLSFIETLRDSGVELVMTHWVLEDEVEYNRARAIADAVEIEKIYSMLGYPMGYQAIREIRLGLIH
;
A
#
# COMPACT_ATOMS: atom_id res chain seq x y z
N MET A 1 -9.03 20.62 14.12
CA MET A 1 -7.70 21.16 13.73
C MET A 1 -7.81 21.67 12.30
N GLU A 2 -7.32 22.87 11.99
CA GLU A 2 -7.31 23.35 10.60
C GLU A 2 -6.12 22.75 9.84
N ILE A 3 -6.28 22.50 8.53
CA ILE A 3 -5.20 21.96 7.69
C ILE A 3 -3.93 22.81 7.80
N ARG A 4 -4.07 24.15 7.91
CA ARG A 4 -2.94 25.06 8.10
C ARG A 4 -2.09 24.75 9.35
N ASP A 5 -2.73 24.38 10.45
CA ASP A 5 -2.02 24.05 11.69
C ASP A 5 -1.18 22.76 11.54
N LEU A 6 -1.60 21.88 10.64
CA LEU A 6 -0.91 20.63 10.33
C LEU A 6 0.29 20.85 9.42
N LEU A 7 0.17 21.70 8.42
CA LEU A 7 1.23 22.01 7.45
C LEU A 7 2.45 22.70 8.09
N THR A 8 2.28 23.27 9.28
CA THR A 8 3.40 23.86 10.08
C THR A 8 4.18 22.82 10.88
N ARG A 9 3.81 21.51 10.83
CA ARG A 9 4.35 20.45 11.68
C ARG A 9 5.24 19.43 10.94
N ASP A 10 5.91 19.79 9.87
CA ASP A 10 6.76 18.90 9.07
C ASP A 10 6.00 17.68 8.47
N ILE A 11 4.75 17.90 8.07
CA ILE A 11 3.90 16.87 7.47
C ILE A 11 3.84 17.08 5.97
N THR A 12 4.02 16.02 5.22
CA THR A 12 3.65 15.99 3.79
C THR A 12 2.24 15.43 3.62
N LEU A 13 1.38 16.18 2.96
CA LEU A 13 0.02 15.74 2.68
C LEU A 13 -0.01 14.65 1.61
N ILE A 14 -0.83 13.62 1.83
CA ILE A 14 -1.32 12.72 0.80
C ILE A 14 -2.74 13.16 0.44
N VAL A 15 -2.96 13.51 -0.82
CA VAL A 15 -4.23 14.03 -1.31
C VAL A 15 -4.96 12.98 -2.13
N ASP A 16 -6.13 12.59 -1.66
CA ASP A 16 -7.11 11.78 -2.38
C ASP A 16 -8.29 12.68 -2.78
N PRO A 17 -8.71 12.72 -4.05
CA PRO A 17 -9.77 13.64 -4.51
C PRO A 17 -11.13 13.41 -3.84
N TYR A 18 -11.43 12.19 -3.41
CA TYR A 18 -12.67 11.89 -2.68
C TYR A 18 -12.64 12.36 -1.23
N SER A 19 -11.47 12.36 -0.60
CA SER A 19 -11.29 12.82 0.79
C SER A 19 -11.13 14.32 0.89
N LEU A 20 -10.47 14.94 -0.09
CA LEU A 20 -10.13 16.36 -0.07
C LEU A 20 -11.34 17.29 -0.15
N LYS A 21 -12.37 16.94 -0.94
CA LYS A 21 -13.60 17.74 -1.15
C LYS A 21 -13.37 19.16 -1.70
N MET A 22 -12.26 19.43 -2.34
CA MET A 22 -11.92 20.69 -3.02
C MET A 22 -11.19 20.40 -4.34
N SER A 23 -11.20 21.38 -5.25
CA SER A 23 -10.48 21.29 -6.52
C SER A 23 -8.97 21.49 -6.34
N PRO A 24 -8.13 21.11 -7.34
CA PRO A 24 -6.71 21.43 -7.35
C PRO A 24 -6.42 22.92 -7.14
N ASP A 25 -7.15 23.81 -7.83
CA ASP A 25 -6.97 25.25 -7.73
C ASP A 25 -7.29 25.79 -6.33
N GLU A 26 -8.38 25.31 -5.71
CA GLU A 26 -8.74 25.68 -4.33
C GLU A 26 -7.68 25.21 -3.33
N LEU A 27 -7.17 24.00 -3.48
CA LEU A 27 -6.09 23.47 -2.61
C LEU A 27 -4.84 24.34 -2.69
N LEU A 28 -4.41 24.67 -3.90
CA LEU A 28 -3.18 25.45 -4.10
C LEU A 28 -3.36 26.93 -3.72
N ALA A 29 -4.53 27.50 -3.95
CA ALA A 29 -4.84 28.86 -3.53
C ALA A 29 -4.85 29.01 -2.01
N ASP A 30 -5.43 28.04 -1.30
CA ASP A 30 -5.56 28.10 0.15
C ASP A 30 -4.30 27.68 0.90
N TYR A 31 -3.56 26.69 0.37
CA TYR A 31 -2.48 26.02 1.09
C TYR A 31 -1.13 26.02 0.37
N GLY A 32 -1.06 26.36 -0.93
CA GLY A 32 0.18 26.29 -1.72
C GLY A 32 1.37 27.05 -1.11
N GLY A 33 1.12 28.15 -0.40
CA GLY A 33 2.17 28.90 0.31
C GLY A 33 2.74 28.20 1.54
N TYR A 34 2.18 27.08 1.98
CA TYR A 34 2.59 26.31 3.15
C TYR A 34 3.10 24.91 2.80
N ILE A 35 2.94 24.48 1.52
CA ILE A 35 3.26 23.13 1.05
C ILE A 35 4.55 23.19 0.23
N GLU A 36 5.59 22.46 0.65
CA GLU A 36 6.81 22.25 -0.14
C GLU A 36 6.75 20.94 -0.93
N ASN A 37 6.09 19.93 -0.37
CA ASN A 37 5.98 18.60 -0.94
C ASN A 37 4.53 18.13 -0.83
N LEU A 38 4.05 17.45 -1.88
CA LEU A 38 2.70 16.93 -1.96
C LEU A 38 2.71 15.54 -2.55
N ILE A 39 1.96 14.61 -1.99
CA ILE A 39 1.71 13.30 -2.59
C ILE A 39 0.27 13.27 -3.09
N VAL A 40 0.07 12.87 -4.33
CA VAL A 40 -1.26 12.80 -4.93
C VAL A 40 -1.60 11.35 -5.26
N VAL A 41 -2.80 10.91 -4.87
CA VAL A 41 -3.29 9.60 -5.27
C VAL A 41 -3.55 9.62 -6.77
N ALA A 42 -2.74 8.85 -7.51
CA ALA A 42 -2.89 8.70 -8.96
C ALA A 42 -3.86 7.58 -9.32
N LYS A 43 -3.89 6.50 -8.52
CA LYS A 43 -4.78 5.36 -8.71
C LYS A 43 -5.40 4.92 -7.39
N SER A 44 -6.72 4.86 -7.35
CA SER A 44 -7.48 4.40 -6.18
C SER A 44 -7.57 2.87 -6.10
N SER A 45 -8.04 2.36 -4.96
CA SER A 45 -8.35 0.94 -4.76
C SER A 45 -9.58 0.46 -5.57
N SER A 46 -10.37 1.37 -6.11
CA SER A 46 -11.42 1.01 -7.07
C SER A 46 -10.87 0.57 -8.43
N GLY A 47 -9.56 0.72 -8.67
CA GLY A 47 -8.90 0.48 -9.94
C GLY A 47 -8.96 1.66 -10.91
N ARG A 48 -9.64 2.75 -10.53
CA ARG A 48 -9.74 3.96 -11.34
C ARG A 48 -8.56 4.89 -11.10
N VAL A 49 -8.14 5.59 -12.16
CA VAL A 49 -7.06 6.58 -12.12
C VAL A 49 -7.63 7.99 -12.25
N PHE A 50 -6.94 8.97 -11.69
CA PHE A 50 -7.35 10.37 -11.66
C PHE A 50 -6.62 11.22 -12.71
N TYR A 51 -6.27 10.61 -13.83
CA TYR A 51 -5.66 11.22 -15.02
C TYR A 51 -6.15 10.50 -16.29
N PRO A 52 -6.03 11.09 -17.48
CA PRO A 52 -6.33 10.42 -18.74
C PRO A 52 -5.38 9.23 -18.96
N SER A 53 -5.92 8.01 -18.97
CA SER A 53 -5.15 6.75 -19.09
C SER A 53 -5.57 5.97 -20.34
N GLN A 54 -4.62 5.21 -20.88
CA GLN A 54 -4.84 4.23 -21.96
C GLN A 54 -4.99 2.80 -21.45
N VAL A 55 -4.73 2.58 -20.15
CA VAL A 55 -4.63 1.23 -19.55
C VAL A 55 -5.72 0.96 -18.52
N ALA A 56 -5.96 1.93 -17.64
CA ALA A 56 -6.93 1.81 -16.56
C ALA A 56 -8.12 2.76 -16.80
N PRO A 57 -9.31 2.46 -16.26
CA PRO A 57 -10.44 3.35 -16.37
C PRO A 57 -10.19 4.66 -15.63
N THR A 58 -10.39 5.77 -16.32
CA THR A 58 -10.34 7.09 -15.69
C THR A 58 -11.57 7.28 -14.78
N ASP A 59 -11.40 7.94 -13.66
CA ASP A 59 -12.50 8.25 -12.75
C ASP A 59 -13.46 9.28 -13.38
N GLU A 60 -14.76 9.01 -13.30
CA GLU A 60 -15.77 9.85 -13.98
C GLU A 60 -15.98 11.21 -13.29
N LYS A 61 -15.76 11.26 -11.96
CA LYS A 61 -15.95 12.47 -11.17
C LYS A 61 -14.69 13.35 -11.17
N PHE A 62 -13.51 12.72 -11.23
CA PHE A 62 -12.23 13.39 -11.12
C PHE A 62 -11.26 12.95 -12.25
N PRO A 63 -11.65 13.14 -13.54
CA PRO A 63 -10.95 12.51 -14.67
C PRO A 63 -9.53 13.02 -14.91
N SER A 64 -9.19 14.19 -14.39
CA SER A 64 -7.91 14.87 -14.59
C SER A 64 -7.32 15.45 -13.30
N PHE A 65 -7.89 15.12 -12.14
CA PHE A 65 -7.47 15.69 -10.86
C PHE A 65 -5.96 15.55 -10.60
N PHE A 66 -5.41 14.36 -10.84
CA PHE A 66 -3.98 14.11 -10.64
C PHE A 66 -3.13 14.95 -11.59
N SER A 67 -3.43 14.92 -12.89
CA SER A 67 -2.66 15.66 -13.90
C SER A 67 -2.73 17.18 -13.68
N GLU A 68 -3.92 17.72 -13.43
CA GLU A 68 -4.11 19.15 -13.17
C GLU A 68 -3.38 19.62 -11.91
N LEU A 69 -3.48 18.83 -10.81
CA LEU A 69 -2.81 19.18 -9.57
C LEU A 69 -1.28 19.09 -9.70
N VAL A 70 -0.75 18.07 -10.40
CA VAL A 70 0.70 17.96 -10.63
C VAL A 70 1.22 19.14 -11.43
N GLU A 71 0.57 19.48 -12.55
CA GLU A 71 0.97 20.61 -13.39
C GLU A 71 0.95 21.92 -12.59
N ALA A 72 -0.16 22.25 -11.96
CA ALA A 72 -0.30 23.49 -11.20
C ALA A 72 0.65 23.60 -9.99
N ALA A 73 0.91 22.50 -9.29
CA ALA A 73 1.84 22.48 -8.16
C ALA A 73 3.29 22.67 -8.60
N VAL A 74 3.71 22.02 -9.69
CA VAL A 74 5.06 22.18 -10.25
C VAL A 74 5.30 23.61 -10.73
N ASP A 75 4.31 24.27 -11.33
CA ASP A 75 4.41 25.63 -11.81
C ASP A 75 4.69 26.65 -10.68
N ILE A 76 4.28 26.33 -9.45
CA ILE A 76 4.56 27.17 -8.26
C ILE A 76 5.71 26.63 -7.39
N GLY A 77 6.44 25.61 -7.88
CA GLY A 77 7.65 25.09 -7.25
C GLY A 77 7.42 24.04 -6.17
N ILE A 78 6.22 23.47 -6.05
CA ILE A 78 5.92 22.37 -5.14
C ILE A 78 6.39 21.05 -5.76
N LYS A 79 7.08 20.23 -4.97
CA LYS A 79 7.48 18.87 -5.39
C LYS A 79 6.30 17.92 -5.23
N VAL A 80 6.00 17.17 -6.26
CA VAL A 80 4.87 16.26 -6.27
C VAL A 80 5.32 14.81 -6.38
N GLY A 81 4.85 13.96 -5.48
CA GLY A 81 4.94 12.52 -5.57
C GLY A 81 3.59 11.88 -5.90
N ALA A 82 3.59 10.58 -6.13
CA ALA A 82 2.38 9.84 -6.44
C ALA A 82 2.15 8.67 -5.48
N TYR A 83 0.87 8.35 -5.26
CA TYR A 83 0.41 7.19 -4.50
C TYR A 83 -0.43 6.29 -5.40
N VAL A 84 -0.02 5.04 -5.58
CA VAL A 84 -0.63 4.06 -6.47
C VAL A 84 -1.04 2.82 -5.70
N ASN A 85 -2.34 2.54 -5.66
CA ASN A 85 -2.84 1.26 -5.14
C ASN A 85 -2.53 0.14 -6.14
N VAL A 86 -1.81 -0.89 -5.70
CA VAL A 86 -1.36 -1.97 -6.59
C VAL A 86 -2.38 -3.11 -6.65
N PHE A 87 -2.44 -3.98 -5.63
CA PHE A 87 -3.29 -5.17 -5.69
C PHE A 87 -4.74 -4.93 -5.24
N ALA A 88 -5.02 -3.83 -4.55
CA ALA A 88 -6.39 -3.37 -4.35
C ALA A 88 -6.88 -2.71 -5.63
N ASP A 89 -7.70 -3.41 -6.41
CA ASP A 89 -8.16 -3.00 -7.72
C ASP A 89 -9.50 -3.66 -8.06
N ALA A 90 -10.59 -2.99 -7.72
CA ALA A 90 -11.92 -3.52 -7.95
C ALA A 90 -12.28 -3.60 -9.44
N PHE A 91 -11.67 -2.78 -10.30
CA PHE A 91 -11.93 -2.83 -11.74
C PHE A 91 -11.39 -4.11 -12.38
N PHE A 92 -10.11 -4.44 -12.16
CA PHE A 92 -9.55 -5.68 -12.67
C PHE A 92 -10.13 -6.90 -11.93
N ALA A 93 -10.39 -6.80 -10.62
CA ALA A 93 -10.98 -7.88 -9.84
C ALA A 93 -12.44 -8.20 -10.23
N ALA A 94 -13.12 -7.34 -10.99
CA ALA A 94 -14.42 -7.66 -11.57
C ALA A 94 -14.35 -8.74 -12.68
N ASP A 95 -13.17 -8.92 -13.31
CA ASP A 95 -12.93 -9.97 -14.29
C ASP A 95 -12.47 -11.26 -13.58
N PRO A 96 -13.17 -12.40 -13.80
CA PRO A 96 -12.82 -13.68 -13.20
C PRO A 96 -11.37 -14.14 -13.41
N ASP A 97 -10.73 -13.73 -14.50
CA ASP A 97 -9.35 -14.09 -14.81
C ASP A 97 -8.33 -13.42 -13.88
N PHE A 98 -8.71 -12.30 -13.25
CA PHE A 98 -7.84 -11.57 -12.34
C PHE A 98 -8.20 -11.76 -10.86
N GLN A 99 -9.36 -12.34 -10.58
CA GLN A 99 -9.90 -12.45 -9.23
C GLN A 99 -9.02 -13.28 -8.29
N THR A 100 -9.01 -12.85 -7.05
CA THR A 100 -8.54 -13.62 -5.91
C THR A 100 -9.68 -14.50 -5.37
N PHE A 101 -9.38 -15.73 -4.99
CA PHE A 101 -10.37 -16.67 -4.48
C PHE A 101 -10.03 -17.16 -3.07
N THR A 102 -11.05 -17.38 -2.25
CA THR A 102 -10.94 -18.05 -0.95
C THR A 102 -10.69 -19.55 -1.10
N THR A 103 -10.36 -20.22 0.01
CA THR A 103 -10.33 -21.69 0.11
C THR A 103 -11.64 -22.35 -0.29
N THR A 104 -12.77 -21.68 -0.10
CA THR A 104 -14.11 -22.18 -0.45
C THR A 104 -14.52 -21.87 -1.90
N GLY A 105 -13.62 -21.25 -2.68
CA GLY A 105 -13.87 -20.88 -4.07
C GLY A 105 -14.73 -19.62 -4.26
N LYS A 106 -14.92 -18.83 -3.23
CA LYS A 106 -15.59 -17.51 -3.36
C LYS A 106 -14.61 -16.48 -3.92
N PRO A 107 -14.99 -15.69 -4.94
CA PRO A 107 -14.16 -14.61 -5.44
C PRO A 107 -14.18 -13.42 -4.50
N LEU A 108 -13.09 -12.64 -4.53
CA LEU A 108 -12.99 -11.30 -4.01
C LEU A 108 -13.01 -10.30 -5.16
N GLU A 109 -13.98 -9.39 -5.14
CA GLU A 109 -14.19 -8.41 -6.21
C GLU A 109 -13.40 -7.10 -6.00
N THR A 110 -12.52 -7.04 -5.02
CA THR A 110 -11.79 -5.83 -4.65
C THR A 110 -10.28 -5.98 -4.69
N ILE A 111 -9.79 -7.22 -4.73
CA ILE A 111 -8.35 -7.52 -4.72
C ILE A 111 -8.03 -8.49 -5.85
N VAL A 112 -7.00 -8.16 -6.60
CA VAL A 112 -6.49 -8.97 -7.71
C VAL A 112 -5.51 -10.01 -7.20
N CYS A 113 -5.46 -11.15 -7.87
CA CYS A 113 -4.46 -12.18 -7.61
C CYS A 113 -3.05 -11.66 -7.95
N PRO A 114 -2.14 -11.57 -6.95
CA PRO A 114 -0.78 -11.07 -7.18
C PRO A 114 0.07 -11.93 -8.12
N ASN A 115 -0.35 -13.19 -8.34
CA ASN A 115 0.32 -14.12 -9.23
C ASN A 115 -0.21 -14.07 -10.67
N ASN A 116 -1.01 -13.07 -11.02
CA ASN A 116 -1.51 -12.91 -12.38
C ASN A 116 -0.52 -12.08 -13.23
N PRO A 117 0.17 -12.68 -14.23
CA PRO A 117 1.18 -11.97 -15.00
C PRO A 117 0.59 -10.87 -15.90
N ASN A 118 -0.64 -11.02 -16.38
CA ASN A 118 -1.31 -10.01 -17.20
C ASN A 118 -1.66 -8.79 -16.35
N PHE A 119 -2.08 -8.99 -15.11
CA PHE A 119 -2.30 -7.90 -14.19
C PHE A 119 -1.01 -7.13 -13.89
N LEU A 120 0.08 -7.85 -13.58
CA LEU A 120 1.37 -7.20 -13.32
C LEU A 120 1.86 -6.39 -14.52
N GLN A 121 1.64 -6.89 -15.74
CA GLN A 121 1.97 -6.17 -16.96
C GLN A 121 1.12 -4.90 -17.12
N ASN A 122 -0.19 -4.97 -16.86
CA ASN A 122 -1.06 -3.80 -16.90
C ASN A 122 -0.69 -2.78 -15.82
N MET A 123 -0.40 -3.24 -14.61
CA MET A 123 0.03 -2.38 -13.50
C MET A 123 1.35 -1.67 -13.82
N ALA A 124 2.31 -2.36 -14.43
CA ALA A 124 3.56 -1.76 -14.87
C ALA A 124 3.31 -0.60 -15.86
N LYS A 125 2.37 -0.77 -16.80
CA LYS A 125 1.99 0.31 -17.74
C LYS A 125 1.29 1.49 -17.04
N VAL A 126 0.40 1.22 -16.07
CA VAL A 126 -0.22 2.27 -15.24
C VAL A 126 0.84 3.07 -14.50
N ILE A 127 1.82 2.39 -13.91
CA ILE A 127 2.93 3.04 -13.20
C ILE A 127 3.77 3.86 -14.19
N GLU A 128 4.04 3.34 -15.39
CA GLU A 128 4.76 4.06 -16.44
C GLU A 128 4.03 5.35 -16.86
N GLU A 129 2.70 5.32 -17.01
CA GLU A 129 1.90 6.53 -17.26
C GLU A 129 2.07 7.56 -16.12
N VAL A 130 2.06 7.12 -14.86
CA VAL A 130 2.24 8.00 -13.69
C VAL A 130 3.62 8.64 -13.66
N ILE A 131 4.68 7.88 -13.97
CA ILE A 131 6.06 8.39 -13.96
C ILE A 131 6.29 9.47 -15.02
N HIS A 132 5.58 9.42 -16.14
CA HIS A 132 5.66 10.44 -17.18
C HIS A 132 5.30 11.86 -16.69
N TYR A 133 4.58 11.99 -15.58
CA TYR A 133 4.32 13.28 -14.93
C TYR A 133 5.52 13.84 -14.11
N LYS A 134 6.69 13.15 -14.16
CA LYS A 134 7.93 13.55 -13.46
C LYS A 134 7.76 13.73 -11.95
N ILE A 135 7.02 12.80 -11.36
CA ILE A 135 6.75 12.78 -9.92
C ILE A 135 7.92 12.20 -9.14
N GLN A 136 8.05 12.62 -7.87
CA GLN A 136 8.95 12.02 -6.90
C GLN A 136 8.52 12.41 -5.48
N PRO A 137 8.38 11.46 -4.53
CA PRO A 137 8.54 10.01 -4.66
C PRO A 137 7.32 9.28 -5.23
N LEU A 138 7.45 7.96 -5.44
CA LEU A 138 6.35 7.06 -5.80
C LEU A 138 6.07 6.07 -4.68
N PHE A 139 4.85 6.09 -4.14
CA PHE A 139 4.37 5.11 -3.17
C PHE A 139 3.59 4.00 -3.87
N LEU A 140 4.00 2.74 -3.62
CA LEU A 140 3.27 1.55 -4.06
C LEU A 140 2.52 0.97 -2.86
N ALA A 141 1.22 1.11 -2.85
CA ALA A 141 0.37 0.77 -1.72
C ALA A 141 -0.48 -0.47 -1.95
N ASN A 142 -1.08 -0.98 -0.87
CA ASN A 142 -1.89 -2.19 -0.89
C ASN A 142 -1.15 -3.37 -1.54
N LEU A 143 0.10 -3.52 -1.18
CA LEU A 143 0.91 -4.68 -1.52
C LEU A 143 0.48 -5.87 -0.66
N GLY A 144 0.61 -7.07 -1.24
CA GLY A 144 0.33 -8.30 -0.50
C GLY A 144 -1.01 -8.94 -0.83
N TYR A 145 -1.17 -10.17 -0.34
CA TYR A 145 -2.42 -10.90 -0.37
C TYR A 145 -3.44 -10.28 0.58
N ALA A 146 -4.73 -10.62 0.41
CA ALA A 146 -5.77 -10.15 1.31
C ALA A 146 -5.62 -10.70 2.75
N SER A 147 -5.35 -12.00 2.87
CA SER A 147 -5.04 -12.69 4.13
C SER A 147 -4.44 -14.07 3.82
N THR A 148 -4.22 -14.89 4.85
CA THR A 148 -3.79 -16.31 4.69
C THR A 148 -4.81 -17.15 3.92
N SER A 149 -6.09 -16.78 3.91
CA SER A 149 -7.16 -17.47 3.19
C SER A 149 -7.21 -17.17 1.68
N PHE A 150 -6.21 -16.48 1.13
CA PHE A 150 -6.08 -16.09 -0.28
C PHE A 150 -4.64 -16.26 -0.79
N CYS A 151 -4.36 -16.47 -2.07
CA CYS A 151 -5.29 -16.72 -3.17
C CYS A 151 -5.34 -18.21 -3.50
N TYR A 152 -6.53 -18.73 -3.71
CA TYR A 152 -6.76 -20.13 -4.11
C TYR A 152 -7.39 -20.24 -5.51
N CYS A 153 -7.10 -19.30 -6.41
CA CYS A 153 -7.48 -19.42 -7.83
C CYS A 153 -6.79 -20.62 -8.47
N SER A 154 -7.29 -21.07 -9.62
CA SER A 154 -6.75 -22.24 -10.33
C SER A 154 -5.24 -22.12 -10.58
N ASN A 155 -4.77 -20.95 -10.95
CA ASN A 155 -3.36 -20.67 -11.22
C ASN A 155 -2.49 -20.85 -9.97
N CYS A 156 -2.89 -20.20 -8.85
CA CYS A 156 -2.19 -20.31 -7.59
C CYS A 156 -2.15 -21.76 -7.08
N ARG A 157 -3.25 -22.50 -7.23
CA ARG A 157 -3.28 -23.93 -6.85
C ARG A 157 -2.34 -24.79 -7.69
N ALA A 158 -2.34 -24.59 -9.00
CA ALA A 158 -1.46 -25.35 -9.90
C ALA A 158 0.01 -25.08 -9.60
N GLU A 159 0.41 -23.81 -9.47
CA GLU A 159 1.80 -23.45 -9.17
C GLU A 159 2.25 -23.89 -7.78
N PHE A 160 1.36 -23.80 -6.79
CA PHE A 160 1.69 -24.30 -5.45
C PHE A 160 1.82 -25.84 -5.43
N THR A 161 0.98 -26.55 -6.17
CA THR A 161 1.09 -28.02 -6.31
C THR A 161 2.46 -28.42 -6.86
N GLU A 162 2.97 -27.69 -7.86
CA GLU A 162 4.32 -27.90 -8.41
C GLU A 162 5.40 -27.53 -7.39
N TYR A 163 5.31 -26.35 -6.76
CA TYR A 163 6.27 -25.87 -5.77
C TYR A 163 6.41 -26.80 -4.56
N ALA A 164 5.29 -27.34 -4.07
CA ALA A 164 5.25 -28.22 -2.92
C ALA A 164 5.53 -29.71 -3.27
N GLU A 165 5.73 -30.02 -4.56
CA GLU A 165 5.95 -31.37 -5.09
C GLU A 165 4.81 -32.33 -4.74
N LEU A 166 3.56 -31.87 -4.83
CA LEU A 166 2.39 -32.67 -4.51
C LEU A 166 2.03 -33.60 -5.69
N ILE A 167 1.67 -34.84 -5.38
CA ILE A 167 1.33 -35.88 -6.38
C ILE A 167 -0.05 -35.65 -7.02
N HIS A 168 -0.92 -34.96 -6.33
CA HIS A 168 -2.28 -34.65 -6.79
C HIS A 168 -2.52 -33.15 -6.71
N ASP A 169 -3.43 -32.66 -7.58
CA ASP A 169 -3.90 -31.28 -7.49
C ASP A 169 -4.20 -30.93 -6.03
N PHE A 170 -3.70 -29.80 -5.60
CA PHE A 170 -4.01 -29.24 -4.30
C PHE A 170 -5.50 -28.88 -4.25
N HIS A 171 -6.33 -29.91 -4.10
CA HIS A 171 -7.73 -29.75 -3.82
C HIS A 171 -7.88 -29.44 -2.33
N ILE A 172 -7.88 -28.15 -2.00
CA ILE A 172 -8.61 -27.58 -0.86
C ILE A 172 -8.53 -28.43 0.43
N ALA A 173 -7.39 -28.99 0.74
CA ALA A 173 -7.06 -29.19 2.14
C ALA A 173 -6.63 -27.82 2.63
N ASP A 174 -7.31 -27.30 3.63
CA ASP A 174 -6.84 -26.11 4.35
C ASP A 174 -5.36 -26.35 4.68
N PRO A 175 -4.40 -25.58 4.09
CA PRO A 175 -2.99 -25.84 4.38
C PRO A 175 -2.68 -25.66 5.87
N THR A 176 -3.53 -24.97 6.62
CA THR A 176 -3.40 -24.84 8.07
C THR A 176 -3.64 -26.16 8.81
N ALA A 177 -4.28 -27.16 8.18
CA ALA A 177 -4.48 -28.47 8.77
C ALA A 177 -3.20 -29.35 8.78
N ASP A 178 -2.21 -29.02 7.93
CA ASP A 178 -0.89 -29.67 7.90
C ASP A 178 0.21 -28.60 8.12
N PRO A 179 0.88 -28.57 9.25
CA PRO A 179 1.90 -27.57 9.55
C PRO A 179 3.02 -27.50 8.50
N ASN A 180 3.48 -28.64 7.97
CA ASN A 180 4.54 -28.65 6.96
C ASN A 180 4.07 -28.08 5.63
N LEU A 181 2.83 -28.36 5.24
CA LEU A 181 2.23 -27.81 4.04
C LEU A 181 1.96 -26.31 4.21
N TYR A 182 1.57 -25.90 5.40
CA TYR A 182 1.37 -24.49 5.74
C TYR A 182 2.66 -23.68 5.63
N GLU A 183 3.78 -24.17 6.16
CA GLU A 183 5.08 -23.53 6.02
C GLU A 183 5.48 -23.37 4.54
N LYS A 184 5.30 -24.42 3.73
CA LYS A 184 5.53 -24.35 2.27
C LYS A 184 4.64 -23.32 1.61
N TRP A 185 3.35 -23.25 2.01
CA TRP A 185 2.39 -22.29 1.49
C TRP A 185 2.81 -20.85 1.77
N ILE A 186 3.21 -20.53 2.99
CA ILE A 186 3.70 -19.21 3.37
C ILE A 186 4.99 -18.87 2.61
N GLY A 187 5.94 -19.79 2.55
CA GLY A 187 7.20 -19.61 1.80
C GLY A 187 6.94 -19.28 0.32
N TRP A 188 6.11 -20.07 -0.34
CA TRP A 188 5.74 -19.86 -1.73
C TRP A 188 5.06 -18.49 -1.98
N ARG A 189 4.14 -18.09 -1.12
CA ARG A 189 3.47 -16.77 -1.22
C ARG A 189 4.47 -15.62 -1.08
N LYS A 190 5.43 -15.73 -0.15
CA LYS A 190 6.50 -14.74 0.05
C LYS A 190 7.38 -14.62 -1.19
N GLU A 191 7.75 -15.73 -1.80
CA GLU A 191 8.55 -15.75 -3.02
C GLU A 191 7.83 -15.09 -4.20
N LEU A 192 6.56 -15.45 -4.42
CA LEU A 192 5.74 -14.86 -5.48
C LEU A 192 5.54 -13.36 -5.30
N MET A 193 5.17 -12.94 -4.10
CA MET A 193 4.94 -11.53 -3.80
C MET A 193 6.24 -10.72 -3.98
N SER A 194 7.35 -11.23 -3.47
CA SER A 194 8.66 -10.62 -3.64
C SER A 194 9.05 -10.50 -5.11
N LYS A 195 8.76 -11.52 -5.92
CA LYS A 195 8.99 -11.50 -7.37
C LYS A 195 8.12 -10.45 -8.06
N ALA A 196 6.84 -10.38 -7.71
CA ALA A 196 5.91 -9.39 -8.26
C ALA A 196 6.37 -7.96 -7.96
N ILE A 197 6.66 -7.64 -6.70
CA ILE A 197 7.12 -6.32 -6.26
C ILE A 197 8.47 -5.96 -6.92
N LYS A 198 9.43 -6.86 -6.92
CA LYS A 198 10.72 -6.64 -7.60
C LYS A 198 10.56 -6.36 -9.09
N THR A 199 9.62 -7.05 -9.75
CA THR A 199 9.34 -6.84 -11.17
C THR A 199 8.85 -5.43 -11.43
N LEU A 200 7.91 -4.93 -10.60
CA LEU A 200 7.40 -3.57 -10.70
C LEU A 200 8.52 -2.53 -10.43
N ILE A 201 9.26 -2.68 -9.33
CA ILE A 201 10.35 -1.75 -8.97
C ILE A 201 11.43 -1.73 -10.07
N SER A 202 11.86 -2.89 -10.56
CA SER A 202 12.87 -2.97 -11.62
C SER A 202 12.39 -2.37 -12.94
N GLY A 203 11.10 -2.46 -13.25
CA GLY A 203 10.48 -1.79 -14.39
C GLY A 203 10.56 -0.27 -14.27
N ILE A 204 10.27 0.27 -13.10
CA ILE A 204 10.37 1.70 -12.80
C ILE A 204 11.81 2.19 -12.95
N GLN A 205 12.75 1.54 -12.28
CA GLN A 205 14.17 1.93 -12.28
C GLN A 205 14.85 1.85 -13.63
N LYS A 206 14.35 1.05 -14.58
CA LYS A 206 14.84 1.02 -15.97
C LYS A 206 14.43 2.25 -16.76
N ASN A 207 13.26 2.79 -16.48
CA ASN A 207 12.70 3.93 -17.19
C ASN A 207 13.14 5.26 -16.56
N GLU A 208 13.22 5.30 -15.22
CA GLU A 208 13.59 6.49 -14.44
C GLU A 208 14.48 6.07 -13.25
N THR A 209 15.78 6.40 -13.34
CA THR A 209 16.79 5.97 -12.35
C THR A 209 16.72 6.75 -11.04
N ASP A 210 16.16 7.96 -11.06
CA ASP A 210 16.20 8.88 -9.92
C ASP A 210 14.90 8.85 -9.07
N ILE A 211 13.94 7.99 -9.42
CA ILE A 211 12.69 7.87 -8.66
C ILE A 211 12.90 7.04 -7.37
N HIS A 212 12.57 7.64 -6.23
CA HIS A 212 12.48 6.93 -4.96
C HIS A 212 11.16 6.18 -4.89
N VAL A 213 11.21 4.85 -4.90
CA VAL A 213 10.04 4.00 -4.83
C VAL A 213 9.88 3.50 -3.40
N PHE A 214 8.76 3.84 -2.76
CA PHE A 214 8.40 3.41 -1.42
C PHE A 214 7.30 2.34 -1.48
N PRO A 215 7.65 1.05 -1.41
CA PRO A 215 6.66 0.02 -1.09
C PRO A 215 6.05 0.32 0.27
N THR A 216 4.71 0.32 0.38
CA THR A 216 4.04 0.54 1.66
C THR A 216 3.70 -0.79 2.32
N ILE A 217 4.05 -0.92 3.60
CA ILE A 217 3.81 -2.10 4.40
C ILE A 217 2.98 -1.72 5.61
N PRO A 218 1.79 -2.31 5.80
CA PRO A 218 0.98 -2.06 6.98
C PRO A 218 1.66 -2.61 8.23
N VAL A 219 1.70 -1.80 9.27
CA VAL A 219 2.18 -2.16 10.60
C VAL A 219 1.02 -2.12 11.57
N ASP A 220 0.32 -3.22 11.68
CA ASP A 220 -0.86 -3.38 12.51
C ASP A 220 -0.50 -4.21 13.76
N PRO A 221 -0.81 -3.72 14.98
CA PRO A 221 -0.54 -4.44 16.22
C PRO A 221 -1.14 -5.83 16.28
N GLU A 222 -2.28 -6.05 15.63
CA GLU A 222 -2.95 -7.35 15.64
C GLU A 222 -2.37 -8.37 14.67
N LEU A 223 -1.60 -7.92 13.68
CA LEU A 223 -0.97 -8.82 12.70
C LEU A 223 0.33 -9.44 13.22
N GLU A 224 0.70 -9.29 14.51
CA GLU A 224 1.99 -9.75 15.04
C GLU A 224 3.14 -9.38 14.11
N TYR A 225 3.39 -8.16 13.99
CA TYR A 225 4.25 -7.35 13.12
C TYR A 225 5.06 -8.02 12.02
N THR A 226 6.09 -8.74 12.26
CA THR A 226 6.84 -9.39 11.18
C THR A 226 6.20 -10.69 10.75
N ALA A 227 5.81 -11.53 11.68
CA ALA A 227 5.21 -12.82 11.37
C ALA A 227 3.84 -12.66 10.70
N GLY A 228 3.00 -11.72 11.18
CA GLY A 228 1.67 -11.48 10.63
C GLY A 228 1.71 -10.85 9.23
N THR A 229 2.54 -9.84 9.00
CA THR A 229 2.71 -9.21 7.70
C THR A 229 3.29 -10.21 6.69
N GLU A 230 4.30 -10.98 7.05
CA GLU A 230 4.86 -12.01 6.19
C GLU A 230 3.89 -13.16 5.95
N THR A 231 3.24 -13.65 7.00
CA THR A 231 2.32 -14.78 6.92
C THR A 231 1.02 -14.41 6.22
N SER A 232 0.38 -13.33 6.65
CA SER A 232 -0.93 -12.94 6.15
C SER A 232 -0.87 -12.33 4.76
N LEU A 233 0.11 -11.45 4.52
CA LEU A 233 0.20 -10.68 3.29
C LEU A 233 1.23 -11.22 2.31
N GLY A 234 2.08 -12.15 2.72
CA GLY A 234 3.17 -12.69 1.90
C GLY A 234 4.29 -11.67 1.64
N LEU A 235 4.47 -10.68 2.51
CA LEU A 235 5.45 -9.60 2.34
C LEU A 235 6.76 -9.95 3.05
N ASP A 236 7.78 -10.32 2.30
CA ASP A 236 9.15 -10.45 2.80
C ASP A 236 9.83 -9.08 2.81
N ILE A 237 9.82 -8.45 4.00
CA ILE A 237 10.31 -7.08 4.19
C ILE A 237 11.79 -6.97 3.80
N GLN A 238 12.62 -7.94 4.17
CA GLN A 238 14.05 -7.91 3.84
C GLN A 238 14.29 -7.98 2.33
N THR A 239 13.51 -8.77 1.63
CA THR A 239 13.62 -8.90 0.18
C THR A 239 13.12 -7.66 -0.55
N ILE A 240 12.04 -7.05 -0.06
CA ILE A 240 11.46 -5.81 -0.61
C ILE A 240 12.42 -4.64 -0.42
N THR A 241 12.97 -4.46 0.76
CA THR A 241 13.90 -3.35 1.06
C THR A 241 15.22 -3.46 0.30
N LYS A 242 15.71 -4.68 0.04
CA LYS A 242 16.87 -4.88 -0.85
C LYS A 242 16.59 -4.44 -2.29
N ALA A 243 15.34 -4.48 -2.73
CA ALA A 243 14.97 -4.08 -4.08
C ALA A 243 14.75 -2.56 -4.21
N SER A 244 14.15 -1.91 -3.22
CA SER A 244 13.80 -0.49 -3.27
C SER A 244 14.80 0.43 -2.58
N GLN A 245 15.47 -0.02 -1.52
CA GLN A 245 16.22 0.77 -0.55
C GLN A 245 15.39 1.81 0.22
N HIS A 246 14.09 1.83 0.00
CA HIS A 246 13.11 2.70 0.63
C HIS A 246 11.93 1.88 1.12
N LEU A 247 11.28 2.29 2.20
CA LEU A 247 10.10 1.63 2.73
C LEU A 247 9.19 2.64 3.41
N ALA A 248 7.90 2.56 3.15
CA ALA A 248 6.88 3.29 3.89
C ALA A 248 6.17 2.33 4.87
N LEU A 249 6.21 2.68 6.14
CA LEU A 249 5.44 1.98 7.17
C LEU A 249 4.06 2.63 7.25
N GLU A 250 3.04 1.90 6.88
CA GLU A 250 1.66 2.34 6.94
C GLU A 250 1.12 2.09 8.34
N VAL A 251 1.20 3.13 9.19
CA VAL A 251 0.63 3.12 10.53
C VAL A 251 -0.84 3.45 10.42
N PHE A 252 -1.64 2.44 10.69
CA PHE A 252 -3.02 2.49 10.32
C PHE A 252 -3.88 1.83 11.37
N PRO A 253 -4.88 2.52 11.90
CA PRO A 253 -5.82 1.92 12.82
C PRO A 253 -6.81 1.03 12.04
N TRP A 254 -6.39 -0.19 11.68
CA TRP A 254 -7.27 -1.14 10.98
C TRP A 254 -8.52 -1.45 11.79
N THR A 255 -8.35 -1.59 13.11
CA THR A 255 -9.40 -1.99 14.03
C THR A 255 -9.56 -1.07 15.20
N TYR A 256 -8.51 -0.38 15.62
CA TYR A 256 -8.44 0.33 16.89
C TYR A 256 -7.84 1.71 16.72
N ILE A 257 -8.11 2.50 17.71
CA ILE A 257 -7.40 3.71 18.06
C ILE A 257 -5.93 3.36 18.33
N LEU A 258 -4.97 4.07 17.74
CA LEU A 258 -3.56 3.90 18.06
C LEU A 258 -3.34 4.03 19.57
N PRO A 259 -2.41 3.27 20.18
CA PRO A 259 -2.23 3.28 21.62
C PRO A 259 -1.75 4.64 22.14
N ASP A 260 -2.21 5.00 23.32
CA ASP A 260 -1.80 6.25 23.98
C ASP A 260 -0.31 6.20 24.33
N PRO A 261 0.47 7.27 24.01
CA PRO A 261 1.87 7.36 24.37
C PRO A 261 2.10 7.13 25.86
N GLY A 262 3.02 6.21 26.19
CA GLY A 262 3.35 5.86 27.56
C GLY A 262 2.44 4.79 28.19
N SER A 263 1.43 4.29 27.49
CA SER A 263 0.65 3.13 27.93
C SER A 263 1.45 1.83 27.79
N THR A 264 0.98 0.76 28.44
CA THR A 264 1.57 -0.57 28.29
C THR A 264 1.42 -1.08 26.85
N GLU A 265 0.27 -0.79 26.25
CA GLU A 265 -0.06 -1.12 24.87
C GLU A 265 0.86 -0.40 23.90
N PHE A 266 1.19 0.88 24.16
CA PHE A 266 2.14 1.64 23.35
C PHE A 266 3.54 1.02 23.41
N ASN A 267 4.02 0.66 24.61
CA ASN A 267 5.33 0.05 24.76
C ASN A 267 5.40 -1.30 24.04
N SER A 268 4.37 -2.14 24.16
CA SER A 268 4.27 -3.40 23.44
C SER A 268 4.24 -3.18 21.91
N TYR A 269 3.55 -2.13 21.47
CA TYR A 269 3.52 -1.74 20.06
C TYR A 269 4.92 -1.38 19.55
N ILE A 270 5.66 -0.57 20.27
CA ILE A 270 7.03 -0.18 19.91
C ILE A 270 8.00 -1.37 19.94
N GLU A 271 7.90 -2.25 20.93
CA GLU A 271 8.70 -3.47 20.99
C GLU A 271 8.51 -4.34 19.74
N ASN A 272 7.27 -4.46 19.25
CA ASN A 272 6.97 -5.17 18.02
C ASN A 272 7.54 -4.51 16.76
N LEU A 273 7.85 -3.22 16.80
CA LEU A 273 8.49 -2.49 15.71
C LEU A 273 10.04 -2.55 15.74
N SER A 274 10.63 -3.34 16.62
CA SER A 274 12.10 -3.44 16.77
C SER A 274 12.85 -3.83 15.49
N PHE A 275 12.19 -4.47 14.52
CA PHE A 275 12.76 -4.76 13.19
C PHE A 275 13.15 -3.49 12.41
N ILE A 276 12.57 -2.32 12.74
CA ILE A 276 12.85 -1.03 12.12
C ILE A 276 14.32 -0.63 12.33
N GLU A 277 14.88 -0.88 13.51
CA GLU A 277 16.30 -0.63 13.79
C GLU A 277 17.21 -1.40 12.81
N THR A 278 16.91 -2.67 12.59
CA THR A 278 17.67 -3.50 11.66
C THR A 278 17.60 -2.98 10.22
N LEU A 279 16.44 -2.47 9.80
CA LEU A 279 16.28 -1.89 8.46
C LEU A 279 17.06 -0.57 8.33
N ARG A 280 17.00 0.28 9.32
CA ARG A 280 17.74 1.55 9.37
C ARG A 280 19.25 1.31 9.37
N ASP A 281 19.75 0.37 10.18
CA ASP A 281 21.15 -0.01 10.21
C ASP A 281 21.64 -0.59 8.88
N SER A 282 20.73 -1.13 8.08
CA SER A 282 21.00 -1.60 6.72
C SER A 282 20.97 -0.48 5.67
N GLY A 283 20.76 0.77 6.07
CA GLY A 283 20.74 1.94 5.20
C GLY A 283 19.44 2.13 4.40
N VAL A 284 18.35 1.50 4.85
CA VAL A 284 17.02 1.67 4.23
C VAL A 284 16.45 3.02 4.66
N GLU A 285 16.02 3.86 3.71
CA GLU A 285 15.26 5.06 4.02
C GLU A 285 13.84 4.67 4.43
N LEU A 286 13.47 5.06 5.66
CA LEU A 286 12.17 4.77 6.25
C LEU A 286 11.33 6.02 6.35
N VAL A 287 10.07 5.91 5.96
CA VAL A 287 9.05 6.94 6.16
C VAL A 287 7.81 6.32 6.76
N MET A 288 6.95 7.13 7.38
CA MET A 288 5.67 6.68 7.90
C MET A 288 4.54 7.27 7.08
N THR A 289 3.55 6.46 6.72
CA THR A 289 2.28 6.94 6.19
C THR A 289 1.21 6.79 7.27
N HIS A 290 0.43 7.85 7.44
CA HIS A 290 -0.66 7.89 8.41
C HIS A 290 -1.93 8.39 7.74
N TRP A 291 -3.06 7.87 8.17
CA TRP A 291 -4.37 8.22 7.64
C TRP A 291 -5.16 8.97 8.71
N VAL A 292 -6.15 9.75 8.28
CA VAL A 292 -7.06 10.48 9.18
C VAL A 292 -6.39 11.64 9.92
N LEU A 293 -5.71 12.50 9.16
CA LEU A 293 -5.08 13.70 9.69
C LEU A 293 -6.05 14.67 10.42
N GLU A 294 -7.35 14.58 10.14
CA GLU A 294 -8.38 15.44 10.77
C GLU A 294 -8.53 15.19 12.28
N ASP A 295 -8.11 14.00 12.77
CA ASP A 295 -8.12 13.68 14.19
C ASP A 295 -6.78 14.02 14.84
N GLU A 296 -6.75 15.09 15.61
CA GLU A 296 -5.53 15.54 16.31
C GLU A 296 -5.01 14.50 17.30
N VAL A 297 -5.87 13.72 17.92
CA VAL A 297 -5.47 12.68 18.87
C VAL A 297 -4.77 11.55 18.15
N GLU A 298 -5.35 11.07 17.06
CA GLU A 298 -4.74 10.00 16.25
C GLU A 298 -3.43 10.45 15.61
N TYR A 299 -3.35 11.71 15.13
CA TYR A 299 -2.11 12.26 14.62
C TYR A 299 -1.01 12.30 15.69
N ASN A 300 -1.31 12.76 16.91
CA ASN A 300 -0.34 12.82 17.98
C ASN A 300 0.15 11.42 18.40
N ARG A 301 -0.71 10.41 18.34
CA ARG A 301 -0.35 9.02 18.57
C ARG A 301 0.58 8.49 17.48
N ALA A 302 0.27 8.72 16.21
CA ALA A 302 1.11 8.36 15.08
C ALA A 302 2.47 9.05 15.15
N ARG A 303 2.51 10.33 15.51
CA ARG A 303 3.76 11.07 15.72
C ARG A 303 4.59 10.49 16.86
N ALA A 304 3.97 10.15 17.98
CA ALA A 304 4.68 9.52 19.10
C ALA A 304 5.27 8.14 18.71
N ILE A 305 4.60 7.39 17.85
CA ILE A 305 5.13 6.14 17.30
C ILE A 305 6.34 6.46 16.41
N ALA A 306 6.23 7.41 15.49
CA ALA A 306 7.33 7.81 14.62
C ALA A 306 8.56 8.24 15.40
N ASP A 307 8.36 9.07 16.44
CA ASP A 307 9.44 9.55 17.32
C ASP A 307 10.10 8.40 18.09
N ALA A 308 9.31 7.44 18.58
CA ALA A 308 9.81 6.27 19.32
C ALA A 308 10.66 5.33 18.46
N VAL A 309 10.37 5.25 17.16
CA VAL A 309 11.14 4.44 16.20
C VAL A 309 12.09 5.27 15.32
N GLU A 310 12.27 6.56 15.65
CA GLU A 310 13.18 7.49 14.99
C GLU A 310 12.92 7.66 13.47
N ILE A 311 11.64 7.76 13.10
CA ILE A 311 11.21 8.09 11.73
C ILE A 311 10.87 9.58 11.68
N GLU A 312 11.62 10.35 10.91
CA GLU A 312 11.47 11.81 10.83
C GLU A 312 10.29 12.23 9.96
N LYS A 313 10.10 11.56 8.81
CA LYS A 313 9.13 11.95 7.78
C LYS A 313 7.80 11.23 7.94
N ILE A 314 6.73 12.01 8.12
CA ILE A 314 5.36 11.52 8.16
C ILE A 314 4.59 12.06 6.95
N TYR A 315 3.97 11.16 6.22
CA TYR A 315 3.05 11.46 5.13
C TYR A 315 1.63 11.16 5.59
N SER A 316 0.77 12.17 5.64
CA SER A 316 -0.56 12.00 6.19
C SER A 316 -1.66 12.27 5.17
N MET A 317 -2.64 11.39 5.12
CA MET A 317 -3.81 11.51 4.26
C MET A 317 -4.95 12.20 5.01
N LEU A 318 -5.64 13.12 4.33
CA LEU A 318 -6.88 13.70 4.81
C LEU A 318 -8.01 12.67 4.65
N GLY A 319 -8.50 12.15 5.77
CA GLY A 319 -9.58 11.18 5.79
C GLY A 319 -9.23 9.80 5.22
N TYR A 320 -10.23 8.96 5.02
CA TYR A 320 -10.05 7.61 4.50
C TYR A 320 -10.13 7.59 2.97
N PRO A 321 -9.20 6.91 2.28
CA PRO A 321 -9.28 6.79 0.83
C PRO A 321 -10.48 5.93 0.42
N MET A 322 -10.93 6.16 -0.81
CA MET A 322 -12.01 5.39 -1.40
C MET A 322 -11.70 3.88 -1.42
N GLY A 323 -12.67 3.09 -1.02
CA GLY A 323 -12.55 1.62 -0.96
C GLY A 323 -11.88 1.08 0.30
N TYR A 324 -11.42 1.96 1.18
CA TYR A 324 -10.79 1.60 2.44
C TYR A 324 -11.59 0.61 3.28
N GLN A 325 -12.88 0.88 3.47
CA GLN A 325 -13.74 0.05 4.31
C GLN A 325 -13.78 -1.41 3.83
N ALA A 326 -13.87 -1.63 2.52
CA ALA A 326 -13.88 -2.98 1.95
C ALA A 326 -12.56 -3.71 2.18
N ILE A 327 -11.43 -3.03 1.99
CA ILE A 327 -10.10 -3.62 2.23
C ILE A 327 -9.92 -3.95 3.71
N ARG A 328 -10.34 -3.05 4.59
CA ARG A 328 -10.33 -3.26 6.04
C ARG A 328 -11.14 -4.49 6.44
N GLU A 329 -12.39 -4.61 5.99
CA GLU A 329 -13.26 -5.72 6.30
C GLU A 329 -12.70 -7.07 5.84
N ILE A 330 -12.05 -7.09 4.66
CA ILE A 330 -11.38 -8.29 4.14
C ILE A 330 -10.20 -8.69 5.04
N ARG A 331 -9.34 -7.74 5.38
CA ARG A 331 -8.15 -8.02 6.20
C ARG A 331 -8.50 -8.42 7.62
N LEU A 332 -9.64 -7.94 8.15
CA LEU A 332 -10.18 -8.35 9.44
C LEU A 332 -10.89 -9.72 9.40
N GLY A 333 -10.98 -10.36 8.23
CA GLY A 333 -11.73 -11.61 8.09
C GLY A 333 -13.23 -11.44 8.30
N LEU A 334 -13.77 -10.23 8.20
CA LEU A 334 -15.21 -9.97 8.32
C LEU A 334 -15.97 -10.33 7.05
N ILE A 335 -15.29 -10.39 5.92
CA ILE A 335 -15.79 -10.89 4.64
C ILE A 335 -15.06 -12.22 4.36
N HIS A 336 -15.83 -13.31 4.39
CA HIS A 336 -15.37 -14.67 4.11
C HIS A 336 -15.80 -15.14 2.73
#